data_e5751fde423fdde278f883c8c7a58021
#
_entry.id   e5751fde423fdde278f883c8c7a58021
#
_cell.length_a   1.000
_cell.length_b   1.000
_cell.length_c   1.000
_cell.angle_alpha   90.00
_cell.angle_beta   90.00
_cell.angle_gamma   90.00
#
_symmetry.space_group_name_H-M   'P 1'
#
loop_
_entity.id
_entity.type
_entity.pdbx_description
1 polymer ?
#
loop_
_entity_poly.entity_id
_entity_poly.type
_entity_poly.pdbx_seq_one_letter_code
_entity_poly.pdbx_strand_id
1 'polypeptide(L)'
;EISIPTYYGDEICHVNGMKYAYNVFVSMIKAVMQKYGIFYERKFDCNYRGSSNSQYQSKINFNSPQSIAFDYIKNGTKVLDVGCGAAHLPAKLRNKNCKVTGIDMYKPEKILHMDQFYRCDLNKEGIPVTLNQFDYVLLLDVIEHLHNPEKFIENLYEACKCAPQVKILASTGNIGFLPLRLMLMFGQFNYGKRGILDLTHSRLFTFKTFRKLFEQFGFEVLKVKGVPAPIPLVIKRKKASNFFMSINEFFIRIYKNLFSYQMFFIIKPQRSLHLLLSDANEEIAKIKKAA
;
A
#
# COMPACT_ATOMS: atom_id res chain seq x y z
N GLU A 1 -22.60 -31.92 -5.37
CA GLU A 1 -22.27 -33.08 -4.50
C GLU A 1 -22.23 -34.33 -5.36
N ILE A 2 -21.10 -35.03 -5.35
CA ILE A 2 -20.98 -36.36 -5.97
C ILE A 2 -21.18 -37.36 -4.84
N SER A 3 -22.25 -38.15 -4.94
CA SER A 3 -22.52 -39.26 -4.01
C SER A 3 -21.46 -40.33 -4.22
N ILE A 4 -20.58 -40.50 -3.25
CA ILE A 4 -19.60 -41.60 -3.24
C ILE A 4 -20.24 -42.73 -2.45
N PRO A 5 -20.50 -43.90 -3.08
CA PRO A 5 -21.01 -45.06 -2.35
C PRO A 5 -19.95 -45.51 -1.34
N THR A 6 -20.25 -45.40 -0.06
CA THR A 6 -19.42 -45.92 1.03
C THR A 6 -19.94 -47.31 1.43
N TYR A 7 -19.13 -48.34 1.19
CA TYR A 7 -19.33 -49.65 1.76
C TYR A 7 -18.66 -49.71 3.13
N TYR A 8 -19.43 -49.95 4.18
CA TYR A 8 -18.90 -50.25 5.50
C TYR A 8 -18.70 -51.79 5.59
N GLY A 9 -17.43 -52.22 5.43
CA GLY A 9 -16.99 -53.58 5.75
C GLY A 9 -16.45 -53.63 7.18
N ASP A 10 -15.91 -54.78 7.57
CA ASP A 10 -15.27 -54.98 8.89
C ASP A 10 -13.94 -54.22 9.07
N GLU A 11 -13.85 -53.00 8.56
CA GLU A 11 -12.65 -52.19 8.63
C GLU A 11 -12.46 -51.58 10.03
N ILE A 12 -11.36 -51.98 10.69
CA ILE A 12 -10.97 -51.41 11.97
C ILE A 12 -10.51 -49.98 11.74
N CYS A 13 -11.24 -49.04 12.31
CA CYS A 13 -10.85 -47.62 12.27
C CYS A 13 -9.60 -47.38 13.14
N HIS A 14 -8.43 -47.28 12.52
CA HIS A 14 -7.14 -47.01 13.20
C HIS A 14 -6.93 -45.52 13.56
N VAL A 15 -7.98 -44.72 13.54
CA VAL A 15 -7.88 -43.29 13.86
C VAL A 15 -7.81 -43.11 15.38
N ASN A 16 -6.68 -42.56 15.88
CA ASN A 16 -6.60 -42.14 17.27
C ASN A 16 -7.57 -40.98 17.49
N GLY A 17 -8.68 -41.21 18.18
CA GLY A 17 -9.75 -40.25 18.39
C GLY A 17 -9.29 -38.94 19.07
N MET A 18 -8.34 -39.02 20.03
CA MET A 18 -7.78 -37.86 20.70
C MET A 18 -6.96 -36.97 19.73
N LYS A 19 -6.14 -37.62 18.90
CA LYS A 19 -5.34 -36.92 17.88
C LYS A 19 -6.24 -36.29 16.81
N TYR A 20 -7.29 -37.00 16.44
CA TYR A 20 -8.29 -36.48 15.49
C TYR A 20 -9.03 -35.27 16.05
N ALA A 21 -9.54 -35.36 17.30
CA ALA A 21 -10.20 -34.25 17.98
C ALA A 21 -9.29 -33.00 18.11
N TYR A 22 -8.03 -33.22 18.47
CA TYR A 22 -7.02 -32.14 18.53
C TYR A 22 -6.82 -31.48 17.14
N ASN A 23 -6.66 -32.27 16.08
CA ASN A 23 -6.48 -31.75 14.72
C ASN A 23 -7.72 -30.96 14.24
N VAL A 24 -8.93 -31.42 14.56
CA VAL A 24 -10.19 -30.72 14.27
C VAL A 24 -10.23 -29.39 15.00
N PHE A 25 -9.90 -29.37 16.29
CA PHE A 25 -9.87 -28.16 17.11
C PHE A 25 -8.87 -27.14 16.57
N VAL A 26 -7.65 -27.57 16.25
CA VAL A 26 -6.62 -26.73 15.64
C VAL A 26 -7.08 -26.18 14.29
N SER A 27 -7.72 -27.02 13.47
CA SER A 27 -8.26 -26.60 12.16
C SER A 27 -9.37 -25.57 12.30
N MET A 28 -10.24 -25.72 13.31
CA MET A 28 -11.28 -24.75 13.63
C MET A 28 -10.70 -23.39 14.05
N ILE A 29 -9.67 -23.40 14.92
CA ILE A 29 -8.96 -22.17 15.31
C ILE A 29 -8.35 -21.51 14.09
N LYS A 30 -7.65 -22.26 13.23
CA LYS A 30 -7.04 -21.75 12.00
C LYS A 30 -8.09 -21.15 11.05
N ALA A 31 -9.24 -21.80 10.87
CA ALA A 31 -10.33 -21.27 10.04
C ALA A 31 -10.89 -19.94 10.60
N VAL A 32 -11.04 -19.84 11.92
CA VAL A 32 -11.44 -18.58 12.59
C VAL A 32 -10.37 -17.51 12.40
N MET A 33 -9.09 -17.84 12.58
CA MET A 33 -7.99 -16.90 12.38
C MET A 33 -7.90 -16.41 10.93
N GLN A 34 -8.15 -17.30 9.94
CA GLN A 34 -8.24 -16.93 8.53
C GLN A 34 -9.37 -15.92 8.27
N LYS A 35 -10.53 -16.08 8.92
CA LYS A 35 -11.63 -15.11 8.81
C LYS A 35 -11.22 -13.69 9.25
N TYR A 36 -10.28 -13.60 10.21
CA TYR A 36 -9.71 -12.33 10.69
C TYR A 36 -8.44 -11.90 9.94
N GLY A 37 -8.02 -12.65 8.91
CA GLY A 37 -6.84 -12.32 8.11
C GLY A 37 -5.50 -12.60 8.81
N ILE A 38 -5.48 -13.37 9.90
CA ILE A 38 -4.27 -13.67 10.67
C ILE A 38 -3.48 -14.82 10.04
N PHE A 39 -4.18 -15.82 9.48
CA PHE A 39 -3.60 -16.95 8.74
C PHE A 39 -4.32 -17.12 7.42
N TYR A 40 -3.65 -17.74 6.45
CA TYR A 40 -4.26 -18.19 5.21
C TYR A 40 -3.86 -19.63 4.93
N GLU A 41 -4.83 -20.52 4.89
CA GLU A 41 -4.68 -21.88 4.36
C GLU A 41 -5.71 -22.10 3.25
N ARG A 42 -5.23 -22.49 2.08
CA ARG A 42 -6.05 -22.69 0.87
C ARG A 42 -7.26 -23.63 1.11
N LYS A 43 -7.13 -24.62 1.99
CA LYS A 43 -8.20 -25.58 2.31
C LYS A 43 -9.44 -24.95 2.94
N PHE A 44 -9.31 -23.77 3.57
CA PHE A 44 -10.43 -23.03 4.15
C PHE A 44 -11.01 -21.96 3.21
N ASP A 45 -10.51 -21.89 1.97
CA ASP A 45 -10.96 -20.91 0.98
C ASP A 45 -12.12 -21.47 0.17
N CYS A 46 -13.34 -21.31 0.68
CA CYS A 46 -14.56 -21.78 0.02
C CYS A 46 -14.89 -21.07 -1.30
N ASN A 47 -14.23 -19.91 -1.58
CA ASN A 47 -14.50 -19.06 -2.75
C ASN A 47 -13.30 -18.99 -3.71
N TYR A 48 -12.70 -20.14 -4.06
CA TYR A 48 -11.57 -20.19 -5.01
C TYR A 48 -11.96 -19.91 -6.48
N ARG A 49 -13.18 -19.58 -6.78
CA ARG A 49 -13.54 -19.08 -8.11
C ARG A 49 -13.21 -17.58 -8.14
N GLY A 50 -12.10 -17.27 -8.76
CA GLY A 50 -11.53 -16.00 -9.21
C GLY A 50 -12.40 -14.74 -9.24
N SER A 51 -13.02 -14.38 -8.13
CA SER A 51 -13.61 -13.05 -7.99
C SER A 51 -12.57 -12.10 -7.41
N SER A 52 -11.86 -11.42 -8.29
CA SER A 52 -11.05 -10.24 -8.00
C SER A 52 -11.86 -9.05 -7.46
N ASN A 53 -13.14 -9.23 -7.15
CA ASN A 53 -14.00 -8.24 -6.53
C ASN A 53 -13.92 -8.31 -5.00
N SER A 54 -12.71 -8.19 -4.42
CA SER A 54 -12.63 -7.74 -3.05
C SER A 54 -12.97 -6.24 -3.05
N GLN A 55 -14.21 -5.89 -2.68
CA GLN A 55 -14.57 -4.50 -2.41
C GLN A 55 -13.54 -3.90 -1.47
N TYR A 56 -12.63 -3.09 -2.02
CA TYR A 56 -11.67 -2.31 -1.24
C TYR A 56 -12.47 -1.34 -0.36
N GLN A 57 -12.58 -1.65 0.93
CA GLN A 57 -13.24 -0.76 1.87
C GLN A 57 -12.45 0.54 1.99
N SER A 58 -13.17 1.66 1.96
CA SER A 58 -12.55 2.98 2.15
C SER A 58 -11.81 3.06 3.49
N LYS A 59 -10.49 3.28 3.43
CA LYS A 59 -9.61 3.39 4.61
C LYS A 59 -9.50 4.84 5.13
N ILE A 60 -10.28 5.79 4.60
CA ILE A 60 -10.11 7.23 4.89
C ILE A 60 -10.72 7.64 6.25
N ASN A 61 -11.54 6.80 6.86
CA ASN A 61 -12.25 7.14 8.10
C ASN A 61 -11.42 6.87 9.39
N PHE A 62 -10.19 6.41 9.27
CA PHE A 62 -9.25 6.20 10.36
C PHE A 62 -7.83 6.55 9.90
N ASN A 63 -6.86 6.58 10.82
CA ASN A 63 -5.47 6.92 10.52
C ASN A 63 -4.85 5.89 9.56
N SER A 64 -4.80 6.22 8.29
CA SER A 64 -4.37 5.37 7.17
C SER A 64 -3.52 6.18 6.18
N PRO A 65 -2.79 5.55 5.24
CA PRO A 65 -2.08 6.28 4.20
C PRO A 65 -2.97 7.23 3.41
N GLN A 66 -4.21 6.82 3.10
CA GLN A 66 -5.17 7.66 2.38
C GLN A 66 -5.62 8.88 3.19
N SER A 67 -5.88 8.74 4.50
CA SER A 67 -6.23 9.88 5.35
C SER A 67 -5.07 10.86 5.52
N ILE A 68 -3.85 10.33 5.69
CA ILE A 68 -2.63 11.16 5.80
C ILE A 68 -2.37 11.93 4.50
N ALA A 69 -2.54 11.28 3.35
CA ALA A 69 -2.42 11.93 2.05
C ALA A 69 -3.50 13.02 1.88
N PHE A 70 -4.75 12.71 2.20
CA PHE A 70 -5.84 13.68 2.17
C PHE A 70 -5.53 14.92 3.00
N ASP A 71 -5.06 14.75 4.24
CA ASP A 71 -4.74 15.87 5.14
C ASP A 71 -3.55 16.71 4.63
N TYR A 72 -2.59 16.07 3.97
CA TYR A 72 -1.39 16.74 3.47
C TYR A 72 -1.62 17.53 2.19
N ILE A 73 -2.49 17.05 1.30
CA ILE A 73 -2.80 17.69 0.02
C ILE A 73 -3.54 19.01 0.25
N LYS A 74 -3.04 20.08 -0.36
CA LYS A 74 -3.65 21.41 -0.29
C LYS A 74 -4.89 21.50 -1.18
N ASN A 75 -5.78 22.43 -0.82
CA ASN A 75 -6.98 22.70 -1.62
C ASN A 75 -6.60 23.27 -3.01
N GLY A 76 -7.37 22.95 -4.03
CA GLY A 76 -7.25 23.50 -5.38
C GLY A 76 -6.04 22.97 -6.18
N THR A 77 -5.35 21.94 -5.70
CA THR A 77 -4.16 21.38 -6.35
C THR A 77 -4.50 20.28 -7.37
N LYS A 78 -3.53 20.01 -8.26
CA LYS A 78 -3.60 18.95 -9.26
C LYS A 78 -2.88 17.70 -8.73
N VAL A 79 -3.58 16.59 -8.70
CA VAL A 79 -3.14 15.33 -8.09
C VAL A 79 -3.17 14.20 -9.12
N LEU A 80 -2.07 13.48 -9.24
CA LEU A 80 -1.98 12.22 -9.98
C LEU A 80 -2.08 11.07 -8.99
N ASP A 81 -3.14 10.26 -9.07
CA ASP A 81 -3.35 9.07 -8.23
C ASP A 81 -2.99 7.82 -9.02
N VAL A 82 -1.80 7.29 -8.78
CA VAL A 82 -1.26 6.10 -9.45
C VAL A 82 -1.66 4.87 -8.64
N GLY A 83 -2.35 3.91 -9.29
CA GLY A 83 -2.99 2.80 -8.60
C GLY A 83 -4.24 3.24 -7.84
N CYS A 84 -5.10 4.04 -8.47
CA CYS A 84 -6.25 4.69 -7.83
C CYS A 84 -7.33 3.72 -7.34
N GLY A 85 -7.30 2.45 -7.75
CA GLY A 85 -8.21 1.39 -7.32
C GLY A 85 -9.69 1.78 -7.45
N ALA A 86 -10.44 1.69 -6.35
CA ALA A 86 -11.87 2.04 -6.32
C ALA A 86 -12.16 3.56 -6.28
N ALA A 87 -11.15 4.43 -6.46
CA ALA A 87 -11.27 5.88 -6.48
C ALA A 87 -11.91 6.53 -5.23
N HIS A 88 -11.70 5.95 -4.06
CA HIS A 88 -12.22 6.50 -2.80
C HIS A 88 -11.54 7.80 -2.39
N LEU A 89 -10.22 7.91 -2.58
CA LEU A 89 -9.47 9.13 -2.26
C LEU A 89 -9.76 10.23 -3.28
N PRO A 90 -9.78 10.00 -4.60
CA PRO A 90 -10.26 10.96 -5.59
C PRO A 90 -11.61 11.59 -5.23
N ALA A 91 -12.59 10.77 -4.86
CA ALA A 91 -13.92 11.24 -4.47
C ALA A 91 -13.88 12.26 -3.30
N LYS A 92 -12.99 12.07 -2.32
CA LYS A 92 -12.84 13.02 -1.21
C LYS A 92 -12.03 14.26 -1.59
N LEU A 93 -11.01 14.12 -2.46
CA LEU A 93 -10.20 15.25 -2.92
C LEU A 93 -11.02 16.29 -3.70
N ARG A 94 -12.12 15.89 -4.32
CA ARG A 94 -13.08 16.85 -4.91
C ARG A 94 -13.64 17.85 -3.89
N ASN A 95 -13.85 17.43 -2.65
CA ASN A 95 -14.30 18.34 -1.58
C ASN A 95 -13.24 19.41 -1.22
N LYS A 96 -11.99 19.20 -1.66
CA LYS A 96 -10.89 20.17 -1.58
C LYS A 96 -10.70 20.96 -2.89
N ASN A 97 -11.62 20.87 -3.85
CA ASN A 97 -11.51 21.45 -5.18
C ASN A 97 -10.23 21.02 -5.94
N CYS A 98 -9.70 19.83 -5.63
CA CYS A 98 -8.56 19.28 -6.34
C CYS A 98 -8.99 18.69 -7.68
N LYS A 99 -8.12 18.85 -8.70
CA LYS A 99 -8.24 18.13 -9.97
C LYS A 99 -7.47 16.84 -9.87
N VAL A 100 -8.14 15.70 -10.08
CA VAL A 100 -7.53 14.39 -9.90
C VAL A 100 -7.51 13.62 -11.20
N THR A 101 -6.31 13.20 -11.59
CA THR A 101 -6.07 12.24 -12.68
C THR A 101 -5.74 10.89 -12.08
N GLY A 102 -6.44 9.85 -12.47
CA GLY A 102 -6.20 8.48 -12.00
C GLY A 102 -5.46 7.64 -13.04
N ILE A 103 -4.59 6.75 -12.56
CA ILE A 103 -3.96 5.70 -13.37
C ILE A 103 -4.19 4.36 -12.67
N ASP A 104 -4.69 3.36 -13.39
CA ASP A 104 -4.86 1.99 -12.89
C ASP A 104 -4.91 0.99 -14.04
N MET A 105 -4.59 -0.27 -13.77
CA MET A 105 -4.76 -1.37 -14.72
C MET A 105 -6.25 -1.65 -14.98
N TYR A 106 -7.09 -1.46 -13.98
CA TYR A 106 -8.52 -1.71 -14.04
C TYR A 106 -9.31 -0.41 -13.93
N LYS A 107 -10.35 -0.28 -14.77
CA LYS A 107 -11.24 0.87 -14.71
C LYS A 107 -12.03 0.88 -13.41
N PRO A 108 -11.94 1.95 -12.58
CA PRO A 108 -12.66 2.03 -11.33
C PRO A 108 -14.17 2.21 -11.54
N GLU A 109 -14.97 1.65 -10.62
CA GLU A 109 -16.43 1.83 -10.64
C GLU A 109 -16.83 3.31 -10.50
N LYS A 110 -16.06 4.07 -9.71
CA LYS A 110 -16.30 5.48 -9.39
C LYS A 110 -15.46 6.46 -10.22
N ILE A 111 -15.32 6.17 -11.50
CA ILE A 111 -14.53 7.02 -12.43
C ILE A 111 -15.01 8.47 -12.48
N LEU A 112 -16.29 8.72 -12.26
CA LEU A 112 -16.90 10.06 -12.26
C LEU A 112 -16.31 11.01 -11.21
N HIS A 113 -15.54 10.51 -10.27
CA HIS A 113 -14.86 11.32 -9.25
C HIS A 113 -13.47 11.79 -9.67
N MET A 114 -13.03 11.45 -10.88
CA MET A 114 -11.76 11.89 -11.46
C MET A 114 -12.02 12.77 -12.69
N ASP A 115 -11.12 13.71 -12.94
CA ASP A 115 -11.17 14.58 -14.12
C ASP A 115 -10.68 13.84 -15.37
N GLN A 116 -9.68 12.96 -15.17
CA GLN A 116 -9.12 12.11 -16.22
C GLN A 116 -8.76 10.74 -15.63
N PHE A 117 -8.79 9.72 -16.49
CA PHE A 117 -8.37 8.37 -16.14
C PHE A 117 -7.60 7.73 -17.30
N TYR A 118 -6.45 7.15 -16.98
CA TYR A 118 -5.63 6.40 -17.90
C TYR A 118 -5.55 4.94 -17.48
N ARG A 119 -5.91 4.04 -18.38
CA ARG A 119 -5.69 2.61 -18.15
C ARG A 119 -4.26 2.26 -18.53
N CYS A 120 -3.46 1.80 -17.56
CA CYS A 120 -2.05 1.52 -17.74
C CYS A 120 -1.60 0.36 -16.83
N ASP A 121 -0.78 -0.54 -17.37
CA ASP A 121 -0.08 -1.57 -16.63
C ASP A 121 1.33 -1.05 -16.27
N LEU A 122 1.50 -0.61 -15.03
CA LEU A 122 2.76 -0.03 -14.54
C LEU A 122 3.95 -1.00 -14.57
N ASN A 123 3.72 -2.32 -14.73
CA ASN A 123 4.78 -3.30 -14.88
C ASN A 123 5.34 -3.36 -16.32
N LYS A 124 4.57 -2.88 -17.30
CA LYS A 124 4.94 -2.93 -18.71
C LYS A 124 5.20 -1.54 -19.28
N GLU A 125 4.43 -0.59 -18.82
CA GLU A 125 4.38 0.77 -19.35
C GLU A 125 4.88 1.74 -18.29
N GLY A 126 5.41 2.86 -18.69
CA GLY A 126 5.72 3.96 -17.78
C GLY A 126 4.46 4.74 -17.41
N ILE A 127 4.62 5.81 -16.64
CA ILE A 127 3.53 6.75 -16.34
C ILE A 127 3.15 7.48 -17.63
N PRO A 128 1.89 7.36 -18.13
CA PRO A 128 1.49 7.82 -19.47
C PRO A 128 1.22 9.34 -19.55
N VAL A 129 1.60 10.09 -18.52
CA VAL A 129 1.34 11.54 -18.43
C VAL A 129 2.60 12.29 -17.98
N THR A 130 2.73 13.54 -18.44
CA THR A 130 3.81 14.43 -18.00
C THR A 130 3.54 14.97 -16.60
N LEU A 131 4.55 14.94 -15.74
CA LEU A 131 4.41 15.26 -14.31
C LEU A 131 4.42 16.76 -14.02
N ASN A 132 4.86 17.62 -14.94
CA ASN A 132 4.96 19.06 -14.75
C ASN A 132 3.62 19.78 -14.49
N GLN A 133 2.52 19.13 -14.80
CA GLN A 133 1.19 19.66 -14.56
C GLN A 133 0.60 19.31 -13.19
N PHE A 134 1.29 18.49 -12.38
CA PHE A 134 0.80 18.01 -11.09
C PHE A 134 1.59 18.61 -9.93
N ASP A 135 0.90 18.88 -8.82
CA ASP A 135 1.49 19.29 -7.55
C ASP A 135 1.86 18.06 -6.71
N TYR A 136 1.08 17.00 -6.82
CA TYR A 136 1.25 15.76 -6.08
C TYR A 136 1.11 14.51 -6.96
N VAL A 137 1.96 13.52 -6.69
CA VAL A 137 1.86 12.16 -7.22
C VAL A 137 1.65 11.23 -6.04
N LEU A 138 0.61 10.41 -6.08
CA LEU A 138 0.29 9.43 -5.05
C LEU A 138 0.70 8.04 -5.52
N LEU A 139 1.43 7.33 -4.67
CA LEU A 139 1.86 5.94 -4.82
C LEU A 139 1.48 5.19 -3.54
N LEU A 140 0.17 5.09 -3.27
CA LEU A 140 -0.36 4.55 -2.02
C LEU A 140 -0.64 3.06 -2.15
N ASP A 141 0.21 2.24 -1.52
CA ASP A 141 0.14 0.78 -1.56
C ASP A 141 0.23 0.24 -3.02
N VAL A 142 1.19 0.75 -3.81
CA VAL A 142 1.41 0.41 -5.22
C VAL A 142 2.75 -0.28 -5.45
N ILE A 143 3.82 0.24 -4.84
CA ILE A 143 5.20 -0.16 -5.14
C ILE A 143 5.47 -1.62 -4.81
N GLU A 144 4.82 -2.15 -3.78
CA GLU A 144 4.90 -3.56 -3.38
C GLU A 144 4.33 -4.54 -4.41
N HIS A 145 3.43 -4.07 -5.28
CA HIS A 145 2.82 -4.88 -6.33
C HIS A 145 3.65 -4.91 -7.63
N LEU A 146 4.65 -4.03 -7.75
CA LEU A 146 5.49 -3.96 -8.93
C LEU A 146 6.52 -5.10 -8.96
N HIS A 147 6.72 -5.70 -10.13
CA HIS A 147 7.73 -6.73 -10.34
C HIS A 147 9.15 -6.14 -10.28
N ASN A 148 9.34 -4.94 -10.80
CA ASN A 148 10.61 -4.21 -10.79
C ASN A 148 10.42 -2.78 -10.27
N PRO A 149 10.30 -2.59 -8.95
CA PRO A 149 10.11 -1.27 -8.36
C PRO A 149 11.29 -0.34 -8.59
N GLU A 150 12.51 -0.88 -8.71
CA GLU A 150 13.73 -0.10 -8.99
C GLU A 150 13.61 0.60 -10.35
N LYS A 151 13.22 -0.14 -11.39
CA LYS A 151 13.04 0.43 -12.73
C LYS A 151 11.89 1.44 -12.78
N PHE A 152 10.82 1.18 -12.05
CA PHE A 152 9.71 2.12 -11.96
C PHE A 152 10.14 3.43 -11.31
N ILE A 153 10.89 3.40 -10.21
CA ILE A 153 11.39 4.59 -9.50
C ILE A 153 12.41 5.35 -10.35
N GLU A 154 13.27 4.65 -11.10
CA GLU A 154 14.16 5.26 -12.07
C GLU A 154 13.39 6.04 -13.14
N ASN A 155 12.40 5.41 -13.77
CA ASN A 155 11.53 6.05 -14.77
C ASN A 155 10.74 7.24 -14.18
N LEU A 156 10.28 7.10 -12.95
CA LEU A 156 9.59 8.16 -12.21
C LEU A 156 10.53 9.37 -12.01
N TYR A 157 11.80 9.12 -11.66
CA TYR A 157 12.79 10.18 -11.50
C TYR A 157 13.05 10.91 -12.82
N GLU A 158 13.20 10.20 -13.93
CA GLU A 158 13.36 10.78 -15.25
C GLU A 158 12.16 11.69 -15.61
N ALA A 159 10.93 11.21 -15.35
CA ALA A 159 9.72 12.01 -15.56
C ALA A 159 9.65 13.24 -14.63
N CYS A 160 10.24 13.17 -13.44
CA CYS A 160 10.29 14.29 -12.49
C CYS A 160 11.32 15.38 -12.86
N LYS A 161 12.25 15.13 -13.78
CA LYS A 161 13.23 16.15 -14.20
C LYS A 161 12.56 17.41 -14.74
N CYS A 162 11.41 17.26 -15.41
CA CYS A 162 10.59 18.38 -15.88
C CYS A 162 9.62 18.94 -14.82
N ALA A 163 9.59 18.34 -13.62
CA ALA A 163 8.66 18.68 -12.55
C ALA A 163 9.33 18.72 -11.16
N PRO A 164 10.39 19.54 -10.95
CA PRO A 164 11.20 19.51 -9.74
C PRO A 164 10.45 19.90 -8.46
N GLN A 165 9.27 20.51 -8.59
CA GLN A 165 8.43 20.93 -7.45
C GLN A 165 7.40 19.89 -7.03
N VAL A 166 7.20 18.83 -7.83
CA VAL A 166 6.22 17.79 -7.54
C VAL A 166 6.55 17.07 -6.24
N LYS A 167 5.55 16.81 -5.43
CA LYS A 167 5.70 16.00 -4.21
C LYS A 167 5.10 14.63 -4.41
N ILE A 168 5.86 13.62 -4.07
CA ILE A 168 5.42 12.22 -4.15
C ILE A 168 5.02 11.77 -2.75
N LEU A 169 3.80 11.26 -2.62
CA LEU A 169 3.29 10.67 -1.40
C LEU A 169 3.22 9.16 -1.61
N ALA A 170 4.09 8.42 -0.95
CA ALA A 170 4.21 6.97 -1.13
C ALA A 170 3.93 6.21 0.16
N SER A 171 3.24 5.08 0.07
CA SER A 171 3.05 4.17 1.19
C SER A 171 3.25 2.73 0.78
N THR A 172 3.58 1.89 1.76
CA THR A 172 3.65 0.43 1.63
C THR A 172 3.60 -0.24 2.99
N GLY A 173 3.38 -1.57 3.01
CA GLY A 173 3.43 -2.40 4.21
C GLY A 173 4.82 -2.46 4.83
N ASN A 174 4.90 -2.53 6.16
CA ASN A 174 6.16 -2.67 6.89
C ASN A 174 6.39 -4.12 7.32
N ILE A 175 7.25 -4.86 6.60
CA ILE A 175 7.64 -6.24 7.00
C ILE A 175 8.32 -6.30 8.37
N GLY A 176 8.87 -5.16 8.83
CA GLY A 176 9.47 -5.02 10.16
C GLY A 176 8.49 -4.91 11.31
N PHE A 177 7.17 -4.99 11.06
CA PHE A 177 6.12 -4.92 12.08
C PHE A 177 6.22 -6.06 13.09
N LEU A 178 6.13 -5.72 14.40
CA LEU A 178 6.39 -6.66 15.50
C LEU A 178 5.65 -8.00 15.37
N PRO A 179 4.34 -8.06 15.11
CA PRO A 179 3.65 -9.33 14.94
C PRO A 179 4.26 -10.23 13.86
N LEU A 180 4.68 -9.66 12.72
CA LEU A 180 5.31 -10.44 11.66
C LEU A 180 6.70 -10.96 12.06
N ARG A 181 7.47 -10.16 12.81
CA ARG A 181 8.76 -10.62 13.36
C ARG A 181 8.56 -11.78 14.33
N LEU A 182 7.57 -11.68 15.21
CA LEU A 182 7.25 -12.78 16.12
C LEU A 182 6.80 -14.02 15.37
N MET A 183 5.92 -13.88 14.38
CA MET A 183 5.51 -15.02 13.53
C MET A 183 6.72 -15.68 12.87
N LEU A 184 7.65 -14.90 12.33
CA LEU A 184 8.87 -15.42 11.69
C LEU A 184 9.78 -16.12 12.70
N MET A 185 9.92 -15.64 13.95
CA MET A 185 10.66 -16.32 15.00
C MET A 185 10.12 -17.71 15.33
N PHE A 186 8.80 -17.93 15.14
CA PHE A 186 8.17 -19.23 15.27
C PHE A 186 8.08 -20.01 13.95
N GLY A 187 8.88 -19.64 12.95
CA GLY A 187 8.91 -20.28 11.64
C GLY A 187 7.64 -20.08 10.81
N GLN A 188 6.83 -19.07 11.13
CA GLN A 188 5.60 -18.76 10.44
C GLN A 188 5.77 -17.58 9.49
N PHE A 189 5.58 -17.80 8.19
CA PHE A 189 5.65 -16.75 7.17
C PHE A 189 4.53 -16.99 6.14
N ASN A 190 3.31 -16.74 6.57
CA ASN A 190 2.12 -17.14 5.81
C ASN A 190 1.55 -15.94 5.05
N TYR A 191 1.54 -16.04 3.71
CA TYR A 191 0.84 -15.08 2.87
C TYR A 191 -0.68 -15.25 3.01
N GLY A 192 -1.40 -14.13 2.87
CA GLY A 192 -2.86 -14.07 2.94
C GLY A 192 -3.45 -13.29 1.77
N LYS A 193 -4.77 -13.17 1.77
CA LYS A 193 -5.49 -12.39 0.75
C LYS A 193 -5.42 -10.87 0.97
N ARG A 194 -4.90 -10.41 2.10
CA ARG A 194 -4.83 -9.00 2.50
C ARG A 194 -3.72 -8.82 3.54
N GLY A 195 -3.23 -7.60 3.62
CA GLY A 195 -2.28 -7.22 4.66
C GLY A 195 -0.85 -7.05 4.14
N ILE A 196 0.12 -7.07 5.04
CA ILE A 196 1.53 -6.88 4.66
C ILE A 196 2.04 -8.08 3.83
N LEU A 197 1.63 -9.29 4.19
CA LEU A 197 1.91 -10.51 3.42
C LEU A 197 0.73 -10.85 2.50
N ASP A 198 0.36 -9.92 1.61
CA ASP A 198 -0.63 -10.18 0.58
C ASP A 198 -0.01 -11.03 -0.54
N LEU A 199 -0.81 -11.98 -1.08
CA LEU A 199 -0.38 -12.86 -2.18
C LEU A 199 0.02 -12.11 -3.46
N THR A 200 -0.44 -10.86 -3.60
CA THR A 200 -0.14 -10.00 -4.75
C THR A 200 1.10 -9.13 -4.54
N HIS A 201 1.71 -9.14 -3.35
CA HIS A 201 2.92 -8.38 -3.08
C HIS A 201 4.15 -9.09 -3.64
N SER A 202 4.76 -8.50 -4.64
CA SER A 202 6.01 -8.96 -5.25
C SER A 202 7.23 -8.57 -4.42
N ARG A 203 7.16 -7.49 -3.66
CA ARG A 203 8.24 -6.95 -2.84
C ARG A 203 7.76 -6.55 -1.45
N LEU A 204 8.61 -6.81 -0.45
CA LEU A 204 8.36 -6.44 0.94
C LEU A 204 9.42 -5.45 1.42
N PHE A 205 8.99 -4.43 2.15
CA PHE A 205 9.86 -3.32 2.54
C PHE A 205 9.92 -3.13 4.05
N THR A 206 11.07 -2.69 4.53
CA THR A 206 11.26 -2.03 5.82
C THR A 206 11.37 -0.52 5.58
N PHE A 207 11.27 0.30 6.63
CA PHE A 207 11.51 1.74 6.52
C PHE A 207 12.85 2.07 5.86
N LYS A 208 13.90 1.29 6.18
CA LYS A 208 15.26 1.52 5.63
C LYS A 208 15.33 1.17 4.15
N THR A 209 14.78 0.00 3.76
CA THR A 209 14.86 -0.45 2.36
C THR A 209 13.97 0.38 1.45
N PHE A 210 12.78 0.81 1.92
CA PHE A 210 11.90 1.68 1.16
C PHE A 210 12.48 3.09 0.98
N ARG A 211 13.12 3.65 2.02
CA ARG A 211 13.89 4.90 1.91
C ARG A 211 14.99 4.78 0.87
N LYS A 212 15.82 3.72 0.98
CA LYS A 212 16.94 3.49 0.06
C LYS A 212 16.48 3.36 -1.40
N LEU A 213 15.31 2.76 -1.65
CA LEU A 213 14.74 2.62 -2.99
C LEU A 213 14.58 3.99 -3.68
N PHE A 214 14.16 5.02 -2.97
CA PHE A 214 14.01 6.36 -3.54
C PHE A 214 15.33 7.13 -3.57
N GLU A 215 16.10 7.12 -2.48
CA GLU A 215 17.32 7.91 -2.35
C GLU A 215 18.39 7.51 -3.39
N GLN A 216 18.51 6.22 -3.73
CA GLN A 216 19.46 5.74 -4.74
C GLN A 216 19.16 6.24 -6.16
N PHE A 217 17.93 6.67 -6.44
CA PHE A 217 17.54 7.22 -7.74
C PHE A 217 17.40 8.75 -7.74
N GLY A 218 17.94 9.43 -6.74
CA GLY A 218 17.98 10.90 -6.73
C GLY A 218 16.73 11.57 -6.14
N PHE A 219 16.00 10.89 -5.27
CA PHE A 219 14.93 11.50 -4.51
C PHE A 219 15.38 11.86 -3.09
N GLU A 220 14.85 12.94 -2.54
CA GLU A 220 14.98 13.32 -1.15
C GLU A 220 13.73 12.96 -0.36
N VAL A 221 13.90 12.27 0.77
CA VAL A 221 12.82 11.93 1.68
C VAL A 221 12.62 13.05 2.69
N LEU A 222 11.58 13.85 2.51
CA LEU A 222 11.27 15.03 3.35
C LEU A 222 10.68 14.63 4.71
N LYS A 223 9.79 13.63 4.73
CA LYS A 223 9.09 13.21 5.95
C LYS A 223 8.73 11.74 5.90
N VAL A 224 8.80 11.10 7.05
CA VAL A 224 8.42 9.70 7.22
C VAL A 224 7.48 9.57 8.41
N LYS A 225 6.31 8.96 8.19
CA LYS A 225 5.33 8.64 9.23
C LYS A 225 5.13 7.14 9.32
N GLY A 226 4.97 6.63 10.54
CA GLY A 226 4.43 5.31 10.80
C GLY A 226 2.90 5.35 10.77
N VAL A 227 2.30 4.32 10.21
CA VAL A 227 0.83 4.18 10.11
C VAL A 227 0.41 2.98 10.97
N PRO A 228 -0.60 3.15 11.84
CA PRO A 228 -1.05 2.08 12.72
C PRO A 228 -1.73 0.94 11.96
N ALA A 229 -1.87 -0.20 12.63
CA ALA A 229 -2.66 -1.31 12.12
C ALA A 229 -4.13 -0.89 11.92
N PRO A 230 -4.82 -1.42 10.89
CA PRO A 230 -6.21 -1.06 10.57
C PRO A 230 -7.19 -1.73 11.55
N ILE A 231 -7.02 -1.50 12.85
CA ILE A 231 -7.80 -2.07 13.96
C ILE A 231 -9.31 -1.88 13.78
N PRO A 232 -9.81 -0.71 13.27
CA PRO A 232 -11.24 -0.51 13.04
C PRO A 232 -11.87 -1.48 12.04
N LEU A 233 -11.07 -2.08 11.16
CA LEU A 233 -11.57 -3.10 10.22
C LEU A 233 -11.78 -4.46 10.88
N VAL A 234 -11.10 -4.71 12.01
CA VAL A 234 -11.16 -5.97 12.77
C VAL A 234 -12.10 -5.84 13.96
N ILE A 235 -11.97 -4.75 14.74
CA ILE A 235 -12.75 -4.50 15.95
C ILE A 235 -13.89 -3.52 15.65
N LYS A 236 -15.10 -4.04 15.50
CA LYS A 236 -16.30 -3.23 15.18
C LYS A 236 -16.74 -2.31 16.34
N ARG A 237 -16.39 -2.63 17.60
CA ARG A 237 -16.73 -1.80 18.77
C ARG A 237 -15.86 -0.53 18.79
N LYS A 238 -16.46 0.62 18.46
CA LYS A 238 -15.78 1.90 18.27
C LYS A 238 -14.90 2.31 19.47
N LYS A 239 -15.38 2.15 20.73
CA LYS A 239 -14.60 2.49 21.94
C LYS A 239 -13.36 1.61 22.08
N ALA A 240 -13.49 0.29 21.92
CA ALA A 240 -12.36 -0.64 22.01
C ALA A 240 -11.37 -0.42 20.86
N SER A 241 -11.87 -0.22 19.64
CA SER A 241 -11.03 0.08 18.47
C SER A 241 -10.19 1.34 18.67
N ASN A 242 -10.79 2.43 19.16
CA ASN A 242 -10.08 3.68 19.43
C ASN A 242 -9.03 3.51 20.52
N PHE A 243 -9.32 2.75 21.58
CA PHE A 243 -8.37 2.46 22.66
C PHE A 243 -7.13 1.73 22.12
N PHE A 244 -7.31 0.65 21.37
CA PHE A 244 -6.19 -0.09 20.77
C PHE A 244 -5.43 0.74 19.73
N MET A 245 -6.12 1.58 18.96
CA MET A 245 -5.46 2.52 18.04
C MET A 245 -4.54 3.48 18.80
N SER A 246 -5.02 4.10 19.89
CA SER A 246 -4.22 5.03 20.70
C SER A 246 -2.99 4.34 21.30
N ILE A 247 -3.13 3.10 21.77
CA ILE A 247 -2.00 2.29 22.26
C ILE A 247 -0.99 2.06 21.13
N ASN A 248 -1.44 1.63 19.96
CA ASN A 248 -0.54 1.39 18.82
C ASN A 248 0.15 2.68 18.38
N GLU A 249 -0.56 3.81 18.32
CA GLU A 249 0.02 5.12 18.00
C GLU A 249 1.05 5.58 19.04
N PHE A 250 0.83 5.32 20.32
CA PHE A 250 1.81 5.58 21.37
C PHE A 250 3.12 4.80 21.12
N PHE A 251 3.03 3.51 20.83
CA PHE A 251 4.21 2.69 20.54
C PHE A 251 4.91 3.11 19.22
N ILE A 252 4.16 3.54 18.21
CA ILE A 252 4.73 4.08 16.97
C ILE A 252 5.57 5.32 17.25
N ARG A 253 5.18 6.19 18.19
CA ARG A 253 5.98 7.36 18.59
C ARG A 253 7.29 6.97 19.24
N ILE A 254 7.33 5.84 20.02
CA ILE A 254 8.54 5.33 20.64
C ILE A 254 9.46 4.70 19.59
N TYR A 255 8.95 3.76 18.80
CA TYR A 255 9.76 3.06 17.79
C TYR A 255 8.94 2.65 16.56
N LYS A 256 8.80 3.57 15.62
CA LYS A 256 7.96 3.40 14.41
C LYS A 256 8.34 2.19 13.58
N ASN A 257 9.64 1.82 13.49
CA ASN A 257 10.09 0.71 12.65
C ASN A 257 9.52 -0.65 13.09
N LEU A 258 9.17 -0.77 14.38
CA LEU A 258 8.66 -2.01 14.96
C LEU A 258 7.14 -2.03 15.11
N PHE A 259 6.54 -0.87 15.39
CA PHE A 259 5.14 -0.79 15.77
C PHE A 259 4.21 -0.27 14.66
N SER A 260 4.77 0.21 13.54
CA SER A 260 3.95 0.61 12.40
C SER A 260 3.59 -0.58 11.53
N TYR A 261 2.33 -0.66 11.16
CA TYR A 261 1.82 -1.63 10.20
C TYR A 261 2.17 -1.26 8.76
N GLN A 262 2.01 0.04 8.42
CA GLN A 262 2.44 0.60 7.13
C GLN A 262 3.38 1.78 7.37
N MET A 263 4.03 2.20 6.32
CA MET A 263 4.87 3.38 6.29
C MET A 263 4.36 4.37 5.24
N PHE A 264 4.50 5.66 5.56
CA PHE A 264 4.10 6.75 4.67
C PHE A 264 5.25 7.73 4.53
N PHE A 265 5.60 8.03 3.29
CA PHE A 265 6.73 8.87 2.91
C PHE A 265 6.26 10.08 2.11
N ILE A 266 6.85 11.23 2.38
CA ILE A 266 6.75 12.44 1.57
C ILE A 266 8.11 12.68 0.97
N ILE A 267 8.16 12.72 -0.35
CA ILE A 267 9.36 12.62 -1.16
C ILE A 267 9.32 13.72 -2.20
N LYS A 268 10.48 14.24 -2.59
CA LYS A 268 10.63 15.12 -3.74
C LYS A 268 11.82 14.69 -4.60
N PRO A 269 11.82 14.98 -5.91
CA PRO A 269 13.02 14.81 -6.72
C PRO A 269 14.10 15.81 -6.27
N GLN A 270 15.36 15.34 -6.20
CA GLN A 270 16.50 16.23 -6.02
C GLN A 270 16.84 16.87 -7.38
N ARG A 271 17.16 18.15 -7.37
CA ARG A 271 17.68 18.80 -8.57
C ARG A 271 19.05 18.21 -8.89
N SER A 272 19.22 17.74 -10.12
CA SER A 272 20.55 17.32 -10.56
C SER A 272 21.51 18.51 -10.59
N LEU A 273 22.80 18.25 -10.39
CA LEU A 273 23.84 19.28 -10.47
C LEU A 273 23.79 20.04 -11.83
N HIS A 274 23.47 19.32 -12.90
CA HIS A 274 23.33 19.89 -14.23
C HIS A 274 22.18 20.91 -14.32
N LEU A 275 21.03 20.64 -13.71
CA LEU A 275 19.92 21.59 -13.64
C LEU A 275 20.26 22.82 -12.78
N LEU A 276 20.95 22.61 -11.65
CA LEU A 276 21.41 23.72 -10.81
C LEU A 276 22.42 24.61 -11.54
N LEU A 277 23.32 24.03 -12.34
CA LEU A 277 24.27 24.78 -13.17
C LEU A 277 23.57 25.52 -14.31
N SER A 278 22.57 24.92 -14.96
CA SER A 278 21.81 25.60 -16.00
C SER A 278 21.01 26.80 -15.44
N ASP A 279 20.33 26.62 -14.31
CA ASP A 279 19.61 27.69 -13.62
C ASP A 279 20.54 28.83 -13.23
N ALA A 280 21.72 28.53 -12.67
CA ALA A 280 22.73 29.51 -12.31
C ALA A 280 23.27 30.28 -13.53
N ASN A 281 23.50 29.58 -14.65
CA ASN A 281 23.95 30.22 -15.89
C ASN A 281 22.88 31.13 -16.50
N GLU A 282 21.60 30.75 -16.43
CA GLU A 282 20.49 31.61 -16.87
C GLU A 282 20.36 32.86 -16.00
N GLU A 283 20.54 32.74 -14.70
CA GLU A 283 20.47 33.86 -13.77
C GLU A 283 21.64 34.86 -13.99
N ILE A 284 22.85 34.32 -14.21
CA ILE A 284 24.02 35.13 -14.60
C ILE A 284 23.77 35.83 -15.93
N ALA A 285 23.17 35.16 -16.91
CA ALA A 285 22.86 35.76 -18.21
C ALA A 285 21.81 36.88 -18.10
N LYS A 286 20.82 36.76 -17.22
CA LYS A 286 19.84 37.82 -16.92
C LYS A 286 20.50 39.06 -16.26
N ILE A 287 21.38 38.80 -15.29
CA ILE A 287 22.13 39.88 -14.62
C ILE A 287 23.02 40.64 -15.62
N LYS A 288 23.71 39.90 -16.51
CA LYS A 288 24.55 40.52 -17.54
C LYS A 288 23.78 41.32 -18.60
N LYS A 289 22.49 41.00 -18.82
CA LYS A 289 21.62 41.76 -19.73
C LYS A 289 20.98 43.00 -19.07
N ALA A 290 20.94 43.02 -17.74
CA ALA A 290 20.36 44.12 -16.96
C ALA A 290 21.42 45.18 -16.53
N ALA A 291 22.71 44.87 -16.67
CA ALA A 291 23.85 45.76 -16.46
C ALA A 291 24.33 46.34 -17.80
#